data_cea5033269d16e9cac0d2bb79be25ff1
#
_entry.id   cea5033269d16e9cac0d2bb79be25ff1
#
_cell.length_a   1.000
_cell.length_b   1.000
_cell.length_c   1.000
_cell.angle_alpha   90.00
_cell.angle_beta   90.00
_cell.angle_gamma   90.00
#
_symmetry.space_group_name_H-M   'P 1'
#
loop_
_entity.id
_entity.type
_entity.pdbx_description
1 polymer ?
#
loop_
_entity_poly.entity_id
_entity_poly.type
_entity_poly.pdbx_seq_one_letter_code
_entity_poly.pdbx_strand_id
1 'polypeptide(L)'
;MARAYQQMREEIVQGAVAPGQPLFEIHLADRLGMSRTPVREALKVLTRDGYLEELPGRGYAVPRRSLDDMREFFELREILESAATRYAALRALPEEIERLEQLCERYAHERDHDAWSRIGTEFHDLVVRAARNTRLAGMLEA
;
A
#
# COMPACT_ATOMS: atom_id res chain seq x y z
N MET A 1 -0.30 -13.53 15.92
CA MET A 1 -1.10 -12.57 15.17
C MET A 1 -0.22 -11.74 14.23
N ALA A 2 0.72 -10.92 14.69
CA ALA A 2 1.55 -10.07 13.83
C ALA A 2 2.26 -10.82 12.68
N ARG A 3 2.86 -11.99 12.93
CA ARG A 3 3.50 -12.82 11.90
C ARG A 3 2.50 -13.28 10.83
N ALA A 4 1.30 -13.74 11.22
CA ALA A 4 0.26 -14.16 10.27
C ALA A 4 -0.22 -12.99 9.41
N TYR A 5 -0.45 -11.83 10.02
CA TYR A 5 -0.82 -10.61 9.32
C TYR A 5 0.22 -10.22 8.27
N GLN A 6 1.48 -10.11 8.67
CA GLN A 6 2.57 -9.67 7.79
C GLN A 6 2.73 -10.61 6.58
N GLN A 7 2.78 -11.92 6.83
CA GLN A 7 2.95 -12.91 5.77
C GLN A 7 1.78 -12.90 4.80
N MET A 8 0.54 -12.83 5.29
CA MET A 8 -0.64 -12.80 4.43
C MET A 8 -0.73 -11.49 3.65
N ARG A 9 -0.40 -10.35 4.27
CA ARG A 9 -0.35 -9.06 3.60
C ARG A 9 0.66 -9.06 2.44
N GLU A 10 1.85 -9.61 2.67
CA GLU A 10 2.87 -9.75 1.62
C GLU A 10 2.37 -10.61 0.46
N GLU A 11 1.77 -11.76 0.72
CA GLU A 11 1.19 -12.64 -0.31
C GLU A 11 0.10 -11.95 -1.14
N ILE A 12 -0.77 -11.15 -0.48
CA ILE A 12 -1.82 -10.38 -1.16
C ILE A 12 -1.21 -9.29 -2.05
N VAL A 13 -0.28 -8.51 -1.51
CA VAL A 13 0.36 -7.41 -2.25
C VAL A 13 1.18 -7.92 -3.43
N GLN A 14 1.81 -9.08 -3.31
CA GLN A 14 2.55 -9.73 -4.40
C GLN A 14 1.65 -10.43 -5.43
N GLY A 15 0.32 -10.41 -5.23
CA GLY A 15 -0.62 -11.06 -6.13
C GLY A 15 -0.63 -12.58 -6.06
N ALA A 16 -0.03 -13.18 -5.03
CA ALA A 16 -0.03 -14.63 -4.82
C ALA A 16 -1.42 -15.20 -4.50
N VAL A 17 -2.35 -14.33 -4.08
CA VAL A 17 -3.76 -14.67 -3.85
C VAL A 17 -4.62 -13.97 -4.91
N ALA A 18 -5.32 -14.74 -5.72
CA ALA A 18 -6.18 -14.18 -6.76
C ALA A 18 -7.40 -13.45 -6.16
N PRO A 19 -7.81 -12.28 -6.71
CA PRO A 19 -9.03 -11.59 -6.29
C PRO A 19 -10.27 -12.49 -6.38
N GLY A 20 -11.05 -12.52 -5.30
CA GLY A 20 -12.25 -13.35 -5.18
C GLY A 20 -11.98 -14.83 -4.86
N GLN A 21 -10.73 -15.26 -4.71
CA GLN A 21 -10.40 -16.62 -4.26
C GLN A 21 -10.73 -16.76 -2.77
N PRO A 22 -11.59 -17.75 -2.39
CA PRO A 22 -11.94 -17.96 -0.98
C PRO A 22 -10.73 -18.39 -0.14
N LEU A 23 -10.53 -17.73 0.99
CA LEU A 23 -9.54 -18.02 2.01
C LEU A 23 -10.25 -18.53 3.27
N PHE A 24 -9.87 -19.70 3.75
CA PHE A 24 -10.45 -20.31 4.95
C PHE A 24 -9.44 -20.33 6.09
N GLU A 25 -9.89 -19.95 7.29
CA GLU A 25 -9.06 -19.93 8.51
C GLU A 25 -8.31 -21.25 8.74
N ILE A 26 -8.97 -22.37 8.51
CA ILE A 26 -8.40 -23.68 8.77
C ILE A 26 -7.22 -23.98 7.83
N HIS A 27 -7.40 -23.72 6.53
CA HIS A 27 -6.34 -23.96 5.54
C HIS A 27 -5.16 -23.02 5.71
N LEU A 28 -5.45 -21.77 6.11
CA LEU A 28 -4.40 -20.79 6.40
C LEU A 28 -3.62 -21.15 7.66
N ALA A 29 -4.32 -21.61 8.71
CA ALA A 29 -3.66 -22.04 9.94
C ALA A 29 -2.71 -23.21 9.69
N ASP A 30 -3.16 -24.22 8.94
CA ASP A 30 -2.35 -25.37 8.55
C ASP A 30 -1.15 -24.95 7.70
N ARG A 31 -1.35 -24.14 6.68
CA ARG A 31 -0.30 -23.64 5.78
C ARG A 31 0.75 -22.79 6.49
N LEU A 32 0.31 -21.96 7.44
CA LEU A 32 1.20 -21.07 8.20
C LEU A 32 1.85 -21.77 9.41
N GLY A 33 1.47 -23.00 9.72
CA GLY A 33 1.94 -23.74 10.91
C GLY A 33 1.52 -23.06 12.22
N MET A 34 0.32 -22.47 12.27
CA MET A 34 -0.20 -21.71 13.41
C MET A 34 -1.56 -22.25 13.88
N SER A 35 -1.91 -21.95 15.13
CA SER A 35 -3.28 -22.19 15.58
C SER A 35 -4.28 -21.24 14.91
N ARG A 36 -5.57 -21.60 14.91
CA ARG A 36 -6.62 -20.82 14.24
C ARG A 36 -6.83 -19.42 14.83
N THR A 37 -6.65 -19.26 16.14
CA THR A 37 -6.91 -17.97 16.82
C THR A 37 -6.07 -16.83 16.27
N PRO A 38 -4.71 -16.87 16.23
CA PRO A 38 -3.91 -15.79 15.68
C PRO A 38 -4.15 -15.54 14.18
N VAL A 39 -4.55 -16.59 13.42
CA VAL A 39 -4.90 -16.45 12.01
C VAL A 39 -6.22 -15.69 11.85
N ARG A 40 -7.25 -16.07 12.62
CA ARG A 40 -8.54 -15.36 12.64
C ARG A 40 -8.37 -13.87 12.99
N GLU A 41 -7.59 -13.56 14.00
CA GLU A 41 -7.35 -12.16 14.38
C GLU A 41 -6.58 -11.40 13.28
N ALA A 42 -5.63 -12.04 12.60
CA ALA A 42 -4.95 -11.45 11.46
C ALA A 42 -5.91 -11.18 10.29
N LEU A 43 -6.82 -12.11 9.98
CA LEU A 43 -7.83 -11.96 8.94
C LEU A 43 -8.77 -10.77 9.22
N LYS A 44 -9.24 -10.63 10.46
CA LYS A 44 -10.07 -9.48 10.87
C LYS A 44 -9.35 -8.15 10.68
N VAL A 45 -8.06 -8.10 11.04
CA VAL A 45 -7.25 -6.89 10.85
C VAL A 45 -7.06 -6.60 9.37
N LEU A 46 -6.72 -7.60 8.54
CA LEU A 46 -6.61 -7.45 7.09
C LEU A 46 -7.92 -6.99 6.44
N THR A 47 -9.07 -7.45 6.95
CA THR A 47 -10.39 -7.00 6.48
C THR A 47 -10.64 -5.53 6.87
N ARG A 48 -10.35 -5.16 8.12
CA ARG A 48 -10.47 -3.77 8.57
C ARG A 48 -9.55 -2.84 7.76
N ASP A 49 -8.37 -3.30 7.41
CA ASP A 49 -7.36 -2.55 6.66
C ASP A 49 -7.63 -2.59 5.12
N GLY A 50 -8.73 -3.24 4.67
CA GLY A 50 -9.18 -3.25 3.29
C GLY A 50 -8.46 -4.22 2.35
N TYR A 51 -7.56 -5.06 2.86
CA TYR A 51 -6.89 -6.10 2.07
C TYR A 51 -7.79 -7.31 1.76
N LEU A 52 -8.75 -7.58 2.64
CA LEU A 52 -9.70 -8.68 2.51
C LEU A 52 -11.13 -8.18 2.70
N GLU A 53 -12.08 -8.94 2.17
CA GLU A 53 -13.50 -8.85 2.49
C GLU A 53 -13.97 -10.17 3.11
N GLU A 54 -14.96 -10.12 3.99
CA GLU A 54 -15.58 -11.30 4.56
C GLU A 54 -16.69 -11.78 3.64
N LEU A 55 -16.61 -13.05 3.23
CA LEU A 55 -17.65 -13.72 2.44
C LEU A 55 -18.58 -14.48 3.38
N PRO A 56 -19.87 -14.09 3.52
CA PRO A 56 -20.80 -14.75 4.44
C PRO A 56 -20.84 -16.28 4.23
N GLY A 57 -20.44 -17.04 5.25
CA GLY A 57 -20.38 -18.49 5.21
C GLY A 57 -19.29 -19.11 4.32
N ARG A 58 -18.41 -18.28 3.71
CA ARG A 58 -17.38 -18.74 2.77
C ARG A 58 -15.98 -18.27 3.11
N GLY A 59 -15.75 -17.72 4.30
CA GLY A 59 -14.44 -17.22 4.75
C GLY A 59 -14.15 -15.81 4.26
N TYR A 60 -12.95 -15.59 3.74
CA TYR A 60 -12.45 -14.29 3.32
C TYR A 60 -11.99 -14.33 1.86
N ALA A 61 -11.90 -13.20 1.20
CA ALA A 61 -11.29 -13.09 -0.14
C ALA A 61 -10.60 -11.74 -0.33
N VAL A 62 -9.67 -11.68 -1.25
CA VAL A 62 -9.16 -10.39 -1.75
C VAL A 62 -10.29 -9.74 -2.57
N PRO A 63 -10.69 -8.48 -2.29
CA PRO A 63 -11.75 -7.81 -3.02
C PRO A 63 -11.46 -7.76 -4.53
N ARG A 64 -12.49 -7.94 -5.33
CA ARG A 64 -12.42 -7.67 -6.76
C ARG A 64 -12.65 -6.18 -6.97
N ARG A 65 -11.62 -5.47 -7.40
CA ARG A 65 -11.75 -4.04 -7.75
C ARG A 65 -12.32 -3.92 -9.16
N SER A 66 -13.37 -3.14 -9.32
CA SER A 66 -13.89 -2.76 -10.63
C SER A 66 -13.00 -1.68 -11.27
N LEU A 67 -13.17 -1.43 -12.57
CA LEU A 67 -12.51 -0.30 -13.24
C LEU A 67 -12.97 1.04 -12.66
N ASP A 68 -14.21 1.13 -12.22
CA ASP A 68 -14.75 2.34 -11.59
C ASP A 68 -14.12 2.56 -10.20
N ASP A 69 -13.97 1.52 -9.36
CA ASP A 69 -13.24 1.62 -8.09
C ASP A 69 -11.81 2.10 -8.29
N MET A 70 -11.13 1.59 -9.33
CA MET A 70 -9.77 2.02 -9.66
C MET A 70 -9.73 3.48 -10.10
N ARG A 71 -10.69 3.91 -10.94
CA ARG A 71 -10.78 5.30 -11.39
C ARG A 71 -10.99 6.23 -10.20
N GLU A 72 -11.96 5.95 -9.34
CA GLU A 72 -12.25 6.76 -8.14
C GLU A 72 -11.04 6.83 -7.19
N PHE A 73 -10.31 5.71 -7.05
CA PHE A 73 -9.08 5.68 -6.27
C PHE A 73 -8.00 6.62 -6.84
N PHE A 74 -7.77 6.60 -8.17
CA PHE A 74 -6.78 7.47 -8.80
C PHE A 74 -7.21 8.94 -8.80
N GLU A 75 -8.50 9.23 -8.97
CA GLU A 75 -9.04 10.59 -8.84
C GLU A 75 -8.78 11.17 -7.44
N LEU A 76 -9.03 10.38 -6.39
CA LEU A 76 -8.73 10.77 -5.02
C LEU A 76 -7.24 10.97 -4.79
N ARG A 77 -6.40 10.05 -5.28
CA ARG A 77 -4.94 10.18 -5.19
C ARG A 77 -4.42 11.44 -5.84
N GLU A 78 -4.91 11.77 -7.03
CA GLU A 78 -4.55 12.99 -7.75
C GLU A 78 -4.79 14.24 -6.90
N ILE A 79 -5.93 14.33 -6.23
CA ILE A 79 -6.27 15.44 -5.34
C ILE A 79 -5.29 15.52 -4.17
N LEU A 80 -5.03 14.40 -3.51
CA LEU A 80 -4.16 14.34 -2.34
C LEU A 80 -2.69 14.59 -2.71
N GLU A 81 -2.20 14.00 -3.79
CA GLU A 81 -0.82 14.19 -4.26
C GLU A 81 -0.58 15.61 -4.76
N SER A 82 -1.55 16.22 -5.44
CA SER A 82 -1.50 17.63 -5.83
C SER A 82 -1.40 18.55 -4.63
N ALA A 83 -2.19 18.28 -3.58
CA ALA A 83 -2.12 19.02 -2.33
C ALA A 83 -0.76 18.83 -1.63
N ALA A 84 -0.23 17.60 -1.57
CA ALA A 84 1.08 17.30 -1.00
C ALA A 84 2.20 18.04 -1.73
N THR A 85 2.21 18.00 -3.06
CA THR A 85 3.19 18.70 -3.91
C THR A 85 3.14 20.19 -3.68
N ARG A 86 1.95 20.78 -3.64
CA ARG A 86 1.79 22.23 -3.37
C ARG A 86 2.33 22.62 -2.00
N TYR A 87 2.08 21.82 -0.96
CA TYR A 87 2.60 22.11 0.37
C TYR A 87 4.11 21.85 0.47
N ALA A 88 4.63 20.83 -0.19
CA ALA A 88 6.07 20.58 -0.28
C ALA A 88 6.80 21.77 -0.93
N ALA A 89 6.29 22.30 -2.04
CA ALA A 89 6.87 23.47 -2.70
C ALA A 89 6.96 24.73 -1.81
N LEU A 90 6.11 24.82 -0.77
CA LEU A 90 6.09 25.93 0.17
C LEU A 90 6.90 25.68 1.45
N ARG A 91 7.23 24.43 1.77
CA ARG A 91 7.71 24.02 3.10
C ARG A 91 8.96 23.17 3.07
N ALA A 92 9.36 22.68 1.89
CA ALA A 92 10.56 21.87 1.76
C ALA A 92 11.80 22.65 2.18
N LEU A 93 12.68 21.97 2.89
CA LEU A 93 13.98 22.52 3.27
C LEU A 93 14.95 22.46 2.07
N PRO A 94 15.99 23.31 2.03
CA PRO A 94 16.96 23.30 0.93
C PRO A 94 17.57 21.93 0.65
N GLU A 95 17.91 21.17 1.70
CA GLU A 95 18.45 19.82 1.58
C GLU A 95 17.43 18.79 1.02
N GLU A 96 16.13 19.00 1.24
CA GLU A 96 15.09 18.16 0.66
C GLU A 96 14.90 18.46 -0.83
N ILE A 97 15.01 19.73 -1.21
CA ILE A 97 14.97 20.15 -2.62
C ILE A 97 16.14 19.54 -3.38
N GLU A 98 17.36 19.67 -2.85
CA GLU A 98 18.56 19.07 -3.44
C GLU A 98 18.40 17.55 -3.60
N ARG A 99 17.82 16.87 -2.59
CA ARG A 99 17.56 15.43 -2.66
C ARG A 99 16.52 15.08 -3.73
N LEU A 100 15.46 15.88 -3.89
CA LEU A 100 14.47 15.69 -4.95
C LEU A 100 15.09 15.85 -6.34
N GLU A 101 15.97 16.85 -6.54
CA GLU A 101 16.70 17.04 -7.79
C GLU A 101 17.58 15.84 -8.13
N GLN A 102 18.34 15.32 -7.16
CA GLN A 102 19.16 14.11 -7.33
C GLN A 102 18.30 12.88 -7.71
N LEU A 103 17.12 12.74 -7.11
CA LEU A 103 16.19 11.65 -7.44
C LEU A 103 15.65 11.79 -8.86
N CYS A 104 15.32 13.01 -9.31
CA CYS A 104 14.92 13.28 -10.69
C CYS A 104 16.02 12.92 -11.70
N GLU A 105 17.27 13.30 -11.43
CA GLU A 105 18.41 12.94 -12.28
C GLU A 105 18.61 11.43 -12.36
N ARG A 106 18.58 10.74 -11.23
CA ARG A 106 18.68 9.27 -11.18
C ARG A 106 17.54 8.60 -11.94
N TYR A 107 16.31 9.06 -11.75
CA TYR A 107 15.12 8.54 -12.41
C TYR A 107 15.21 8.67 -13.94
N ALA A 108 15.71 9.79 -14.44
CA ALA A 108 15.87 10.05 -15.88
C ALA A 108 16.90 9.12 -16.56
N HIS A 109 17.89 8.61 -15.82
CA HIS A 109 18.98 7.81 -16.36
C HIS A 109 18.88 6.31 -16.02
N GLU A 110 17.96 5.93 -15.13
CA GLU A 110 17.77 4.53 -14.73
C GLU A 110 17.17 3.69 -15.86
N ARG A 111 17.68 2.48 -16.04
CA ARG A 111 17.25 1.52 -17.08
C ARG A 111 16.66 0.25 -16.47
N ASP A 112 17.03 -0.07 -15.25
CA ASP A 112 16.47 -1.19 -14.52
C ASP A 112 15.08 -0.82 -13.98
N HIS A 113 14.05 -1.62 -14.32
CA HIS A 113 12.66 -1.33 -13.99
C HIS A 113 12.42 -1.29 -12.46
N ASP A 114 13.04 -2.21 -11.73
CA ASP A 114 12.84 -2.28 -10.27
C ASP A 114 13.55 -1.12 -9.56
N ALA A 115 14.74 -0.75 -10.03
CA ALA A 115 15.46 0.43 -9.53
C ALA A 115 14.70 1.72 -9.86
N TRP A 116 14.18 1.84 -11.07
CA TRP A 116 13.35 2.96 -11.53
C TRP A 116 12.11 3.14 -10.64
N SER A 117 11.38 2.05 -10.38
CA SER A 117 10.21 2.04 -9.49
C SER A 117 10.56 2.47 -8.06
N ARG A 118 11.68 1.97 -7.51
CA ARG A 118 12.16 2.38 -6.17
C ARG A 118 12.49 3.86 -6.08
N ILE A 119 13.14 4.41 -7.11
CA ILE A 119 13.46 5.84 -7.16
C ILE A 119 12.18 6.68 -7.19
N GLY A 120 11.19 6.27 -7.98
CA GLY A 120 9.89 6.93 -8.03
C GLY A 120 9.19 6.93 -6.67
N THR A 121 9.18 5.80 -5.98
CA THR A 121 8.62 5.68 -4.62
C THR A 121 9.35 6.60 -3.64
N GLU A 122 10.71 6.61 -3.65
CA GLU A 122 11.52 7.48 -2.78
C GLU A 122 11.20 8.97 -3.02
N PHE A 123 11.00 9.36 -4.28
CA PHE A 123 10.62 10.72 -4.65
C PHE A 123 9.26 11.10 -4.07
N HIS A 124 8.22 10.29 -4.29
CA HIS A 124 6.88 10.55 -3.76
C HIS A 124 6.86 10.60 -2.23
N ASP A 125 7.54 9.69 -1.56
CA ASP A 125 7.65 9.69 -0.10
C ASP A 125 8.31 10.97 0.43
N LEU A 126 9.34 11.46 -0.25
CA LEU A 126 10.01 12.69 0.14
C LEU A 126 9.09 13.90 -0.06
N VAL A 127 8.35 14.00 -1.16
CA VAL A 127 7.35 15.06 -1.40
C VAL A 127 6.28 15.05 -0.30
N VAL A 128 5.73 13.88 0.05
CA VAL A 128 4.71 13.74 1.09
C VAL A 128 5.26 14.19 2.45
N ARG A 129 6.48 13.80 2.81
CA ARG A 129 7.13 14.24 4.06
C ARG A 129 7.41 15.75 4.07
N ALA A 130 7.92 16.29 2.95
CA ALA A 130 8.20 17.73 2.81
C ALA A 130 6.94 18.60 2.87
N ALA A 131 5.77 18.05 2.58
CA ALA A 131 4.48 18.72 2.75
C ALA A 131 4.17 19.08 4.22
N ARG A 132 4.85 18.47 5.21
CA ARG A 132 4.65 18.73 6.65
C ARG A 132 3.19 18.63 7.08
N ASN A 133 2.44 17.69 6.51
CA ASN A 133 1.04 17.43 6.85
C ASN A 133 0.85 15.94 7.15
N THR A 134 0.93 15.57 8.43
CA THR A 134 0.86 14.17 8.87
C THR A 134 -0.49 13.51 8.56
N ARG A 135 -1.59 14.28 8.51
CA ARG A 135 -2.90 13.73 8.16
C ARG A 135 -2.97 13.39 6.67
N LEU A 136 -2.45 14.28 5.82
CA LEU A 136 -2.37 14.04 4.38
C LEU A 136 -1.46 12.84 4.07
N ALA A 137 -0.31 12.74 4.75
CA ALA A 137 0.57 11.58 4.64
C ALA A 137 -0.17 10.26 4.98
N GLY A 138 -0.85 10.20 6.12
CA GLY A 138 -1.60 9.00 6.52
C GLY A 138 -2.74 8.64 5.56
N MET A 139 -3.32 9.59 4.83
CA MET A 139 -4.34 9.31 3.80
C MET A 139 -3.74 8.77 2.49
N LEU A 140 -2.49 9.12 2.18
CA LEU A 140 -1.78 8.62 1.00
C LEU A 140 -1.13 7.24 1.22
N GLU A 141 -0.86 6.89 2.50
CA GLU A 141 -0.33 5.58 2.90
C GLU A 141 -1.42 4.50 3.07
N ALA A 142 -2.70 4.90 3.20
CA ALA A 142 -3.85 4.01 3.42
C ALA A 142 -4.34 3.38 2.12
#